data_fdf42ca9e2321211c78f94a37e723b46
#
_entry.id   fdf42ca9e2321211c78f94a37e723b46
#
_cell.length_a   1.000
_cell.length_b   1.000
_cell.length_c   1.000
_cell.angle_alpha   90.00
_cell.angle_beta   90.00
_cell.angle_gamma   90.00
#
_symmetry.space_group_name_H-M   'P 1'
#
loop_
_entity.id
_entity.type
_entity.pdbx_description
1 polymer ?
#
loop_
_entity_poly.entity_id
_entity_poly.type
_entity_poly.pdbx_seq_one_letter_code
_entity_poly.pdbx_strand_id
1 'polypeptide(L)'
;MIYSDTQLSHNKKRRVFNESVNSEELKWHKDEYDRIIFVESSNGWKLQMDEELPQDLKVGQKYIINKETYHRVIKGSGDLKIVIIENNDYIRVPSPVIRQMKKGLSYSKGVNRLTQKIVENNVISKNQLLELKQ
;
A
#
# COMPACT_ATOMS: atom_id res chain seq x y z
N MET A 1 19.56 9.46 -0.70
CA MET A 1 18.17 9.02 -0.52
C MET A 1 17.37 9.30 -1.76
N ILE A 2 16.57 8.32 -2.21
CA ILE A 2 15.76 8.46 -3.42
C ILE A 2 14.61 9.43 -3.17
N TYR A 3 14.01 9.35 -2.00
CA TYR A 3 12.89 10.22 -1.60
C TYR A 3 12.89 10.42 -0.09
N SER A 4 12.06 11.36 0.37
CA SER A 4 11.78 11.56 1.79
C SER A 4 10.28 11.44 2.05
N ASP A 5 9.92 10.79 3.16
CA ASP A 5 8.54 10.56 3.56
C ASP A 5 8.19 11.31 4.83
N THR A 6 6.97 11.85 4.86
CA THR A 6 6.36 12.42 6.07
C THR A 6 5.04 11.69 6.30
N GLN A 7 4.93 11.00 7.43
CA GLN A 7 3.71 10.28 7.78
C GLN A 7 2.61 11.26 8.15
N LEU A 8 1.45 11.15 7.49
CA LEU A 8 0.27 12.01 7.71
C LEU A 8 -0.78 11.32 8.56
N SER A 9 -0.96 10.01 8.41
CA SER A 9 -1.85 9.17 9.22
C SER A 9 -1.36 7.73 9.16
N HIS A 10 -2.10 6.78 9.74
CA HIS A 10 -1.68 5.37 9.78
C HIS A 10 -1.50 4.74 8.38
N ASN A 11 -2.21 5.23 7.36
CA ASN A 11 -2.16 4.68 6.01
C ASN A 11 -1.82 5.72 4.93
N LYS A 12 -1.39 6.91 5.34
CA LYS A 12 -1.21 8.04 4.43
C LYS A 12 0.11 8.74 4.71
N LYS A 13 0.88 8.99 3.65
CA LYS A 13 2.17 9.68 3.76
C LYS A 13 2.38 10.60 2.56
N ARG A 14 3.13 11.67 2.79
CA ARG A 14 3.63 12.54 1.72
C ARG A 14 5.03 12.11 1.37
N ARG A 15 5.27 11.91 0.09
CA ARG A 15 6.59 11.55 -0.44
C ARG A 15 7.08 12.64 -1.37
N VAL A 16 8.34 13.02 -1.17
CA VAL A 16 8.98 14.01 -2.03
C VAL A 16 10.20 13.38 -2.69
N PHE A 17 10.21 13.37 -4.02
CA PHE A 17 11.39 13.03 -4.81
C PHE A 17 12.07 14.32 -5.19
N ASN A 18 13.32 14.48 -4.74
CA ASN A 18 14.08 15.68 -5.02
C ASN A 18 14.56 15.70 -6.48
N GLU A 19 14.64 16.89 -7.06
CA GLU A 19 15.11 17.06 -8.44
C GLU A 19 16.52 16.52 -8.68
N SER A 20 17.33 16.40 -7.62
CA SER A 20 18.69 15.87 -7.70
C SER A 20 18.75 14.34 -7.72
N VAL A 21 17.61 13.64 -7.61
CA VAL A 21 17.62 12.18 -7.65
C VAL A 21 18.18 11.68 -8.98
N ASN A 22 19.04 10.64 -8.92
CA ASN A 22 19.58 10.02 -10.12
C ASN A 22 18.50 9.12 -10.72
N SER A 23 18.24 9.28 -12.03
CA SER A 23 17.24 8.47 -12.76
C SER A 23 17.49 6.96 -12.61
N GLU A 24 18.75 6.53 -12.49
CA GLU A 24 19.12 5.13 -12.31
C GLU A 24 18.67 4.54 -10.99
N GLU A 25 18.39 5.38 -9.99
CA GLU A 25 17.90 4.94 -8.69
C GLU A 25 16.39 4.68 -8.70
N LEU A 26 15.66 5.19 -9.71
CA LEU A 26 14.22 5.01 -9.85
C LEU A 26 13.92 3.70 -10.58
N LYS A 27 14.05 2.60 -9.85
CA LYS A 27 13.98 1.24 -10.39
C LYS A 27 12.58 0.68 -10.43
N TRP A 28 12.38 -0.28 -11.31
CA TRP A 28 11.18 -1.11 -11.28
C TRP A 28 11.06 -1.81 -9.94
N HIS A 29 9.89 -1.72 -9.33
CA HIS A 29 9.61 -2.37 -8.04
C HIS A 29 8.12 -2.67 -7.95
N LYS A 30 7.74 -3.45 -6.95
CA LYS A 30 6.36 -3.74 -6.61
C LYS A 30 6.14 -3.54 -5.12
N ASP A 31 4.90 -3.24 -4.73
CA ASP A 31 4.53 -2.98 -3.35
C ASP A 31 3.61 -4.08 -2.83
N GLU A 32 3.62 -4.27 -1.51
CA GLU A 32 2.80 -5.29 -0.84
C GLU A 32 1.33 -4.92 -0.75
N TYR A 33 1.00 -3.62 -0.86
CA TYR A 33 -0.35 -3.10 -0.70
C TYR A 33 -0.78 -2.32 -1.93
N ASP A 34 -2.11 -2.28 -2.15
CA ASP A 34 -2.68 -1.35 -3.12
C ASP A 34 -2.41 0.08 -2.67
N ARG A 35 -2.10 0.95 -3.63
CA ARG A 35 -1.83 2.37 -3.37
C ARG A 35 -2.68 3.25 -4.23
N ILE A 36 -3.11 4.38 -3.64
CA ILE A 36 -3.66 5.51 -4.39
C ILE A 36 -2.65 6.63 -4.26
N ILE A 37 -2.22 7.19 -5.38
CA ILE A 37 -1.29 8.29 -5.42
C ILE A 37 -2.02 9.55 -5.85
N PHE A 38 -1.90 10.59 -5.05
CA PHE A 38 -2.40 11.92 -5.37
C PHE A 38 -1.23 12.85 -5.62
N VAL A 39 -1.22 13.53 -6.76
CA VAL A 39 -0.09 14.38 -7.16
C VAL A 39 -0.30 15.81 -6.67
N GLU A 40 0.61 16.29 -5.84
CA GLU A 40 0.59 17.66 -5.31
C GLU A 40 1.47 18.61 -6.13
N SER A 41 2.61 18.13 -6.62
CA SER A 41 3.54 18.93 -7.43
C SER A 41 4.27 18.01 -8.40
N SER A 42 4.29 18.38 -9.67
CA SER A 42 4.96 17.59 -10.72
C SER A 42 5.21 18.45 -11.95
N ASN A 43 6.37 18.27 -12.56
CA ASN A 43 6.68 18.88 -13.86
C ASN A 43 7.35 17.83 -14.73
N GLY A 44 6.55 17.15 -15.55
CA GLY A 44 7.06 16.15 -16.48
C GLY A 44 7.43 14.81 -15.87
N TRP A 45 7.18 14.61 -14.57
CA TRP A 45 7.35 13.30 -13.95
C TRP A 45 6.29 12.33 -14.46
N LYS A 46 6.66 11.06 -14.62
CA LYS A 46 5.78 10.03 -15.17
C LYS A 46 5.75 8.79 -14.28
N LEU A 47 4.66 8.06 -14.38
CA LEU A 47 4.48 6.74 -13.77
C LEU A 47 4.36 5.73 -14.91
N GLN A 48 5.13 4.65 -14.84
CA GLN A 48 5.02 3.55 -15.80
C GLN A 48 4.69 2.27 -15.06
N MET A 49 3.57 1.66 -15.41
CA MET A 49 3.18 0.34 -14.97
C MET A 49 3.79 -0.71 -15.90
N ASP A 50 3.94 -1.94 -15.39
CA ASP A 50 4.46 -3.06 -16.17
C ASP A 50 3.63 -3.28 -17.43
N GLU A 51 4.31 -3.49 -18.54
CA GLU A 51 3.70 -3.71 -19.86
C GLU A 51 2.83 -2.55 -20.38
N GLU A 52 2.97 -1.36 -19.81
CA GLU A 52 2.24 -0.17 -20.21
C GLU A 52 3.17 0.97 -20.62
N LEU A 53 2.65 1.92 -21.38
CA LEU A 53 3.38 3.14 -21.71
C LEU A 53 3.42 4.06 -20.48
N PRO A 54 4.49 4.87 -20.33
CA PRO A 54 4.53 5.87 -19.28
C PRO A 54 3.36 6.85 -19.39
N GLN A 55 2.78 7.20 -18.23
CA GLN A 55 1.72 8.20 -18.15
C GLN A 55 2.21 9.40 -17.35
N ASP A 56 1.80 10.60 -17.73
CA ASP A 56 2.15 11.81 -17.01
C ASP A 56 1.50 11.86 -15.63
N LEU A 57 2.30 12.23 -14.63
CA LEU A 57 1.79 12.53 -13.31
C LEU A 57 1.35 14.00 -13.29
N LYS A 58 0.05 14.24 -13.31
CA LYS A 58 -0.55 15.58 -13.37
C LYS A 58 -1.02 16.02 -12.00
N VAL A 59 -0.74 17.27 -11.64
CA VAL A 59 -1.18 17.85 -10.37
C VAL A 59 -2.71 17.77 -10.24
N GLY A 60 -3.18 17.34 -9.07
CA GLY A 60 -4.60 17.18 -8.78
C GLY A 60 -5.20 15.87 -9.23
N GLN A 61 -4.46 15.03 -9.92
CA GLN A 61 -4.93 13.73 -10.41
C GLN A 61 -4.58 12.61 -9.43
N LYS A 62 -5.37 11.53 -9.48
CA LYS A 62 -5.17 10.32 -8.69
C LYS A 62 -4.77 9.17 -9.61
N TYR A 63 -3.88 8.32 -9.12
CA TYR A 63 -3.40 7.14 -9.83
C TYR A 63 -3.49 5.95 -8.89
N ILE A 64 -3.96 4.81 -9.43
CA ILE A 64 -4.08 3.58 -8.64
C ILE A 64 -2.93 2.65 -9.04
N ILE A 65 -2.20 2.16 -8.04
CA ILE A 65 -1.15 1.15 -8.21
C ILE A 65 -1.59 -0.08 -7.44
N ASN A 66 -1.94 -1.13 -8.16
CA ASN A 66 -2.35 -2.39 -7.55
C ASN A 66 -1.16 -3.09 -6.91
N LYS A 67 -1.40 -3.76 -5.79
CA LYS A 67 -0.36 -4.53 -5.09
C LYS A 67 0.29 -5.55 -6.03
N GLU A 68 1.55 -5.84 -5.76
CA GLU A 68 2.33 -6.85 -6.49
C GLU A 68 2.44 -6.59 -8.00
N THR A 69 2.26 -5.34 -8.43
CA THR A 69 2.41 -4.92 -9.83
C THR A 69 3.68 -4.09 -9.98
N TYR A 70 4.58 -4.52 -10.86
CA TYR A 70 5.80 -3.77 -11.12
C TYR A 70 5.51 -2.43 -11.75
N HIS A 71 6.19 -1.41 -11.24
CA HIS A 71 6.04 -0.03 -11.72
C HIS A 71 7.31 0.77 -11.40
N ARG A 72 7.43 1.93 -12.02
CA ARG A 72 8.52 2.87 -11.74
C ARG A 72 8.06 4.30 -11.95
N VAL A 73 8.77 5.21 -11.31
CA VAL A 73 8.65 6.66 -11.55
C VAL A 73 9.75 7.06 -12.54
N ILE A 74 9.41 7.88 -13.49
CA ILE A 74 10.34 8.44 -14.47
C ILE A 74 10.54 9.91 -14.15
N LYS A 75 11.81 10.30 -13.99
CA LYS A 75 12.19 11.64 -13.56
C LYS A 75 11.74 12.72 -14.55
N GLY A 76 11.16 13.79 -14.00
CA GLY A 76 10.87 15.03 -14.72
C GLY A 76 11.81 16.16 -14.28
N SER A 77 11.30 17.38 -14.24
CA SER A 77 12.02 18.56 -13.75
C SER A 77 11.48 18.97 -12.40
N GLY A 78 12.35 19.55 -11.56
CA GLY A 78 11.98 19.95 -10.20
C GLY A 78 11.65 18.76 -9.31
N ASP A 79 11.04 19.03 -8.16
CA ASP A 79 10.65 18.00 -7.22
C ASP A 79 9.29 17.39 -7.59
N LEU A 80 9.15 16.10 -7.33
CA LEU A 80 7.84 15.43 -7.38
C LEU A 80 7.32 15.31 -5.95
N LYS A 81 6.12 15.84 -5.70
CA LYS A 81 5.44 15.70 -4.40
C LYS A 81 4.15 14.94 -4.59
N ILE A 82 4.02 13.84 -3.90
CA ILE A 82 2.83 12.99 -3.96
C ILE A 82 2.37 12.62 -2.56
N VAL A 83 1.08 12.35 -2.43
CA VAL A 83 0.50 11.73 -1.24
C VAL A 83 0.16 10.31 -1.60
N ILE A 84 0.65 9.37 -0.80
CA ILE A 84 0.43 7.94 -0.99
C ILE A 84 -0.54 7.47 0.08
N ILE A 85 -1.64 6.85 -0.35
CA ILE A 85 -2.60 6.19 0.55
C ILE A 85 -2.43 4.70 0.31
N GLU A 86 -2.01 3.97 1.35
CA GLU A 86 -1.82 2.52 1.27
C GLU A 86 -3.02 1.81 1.87
N ASN A 87 -3.50 0.78 1.20
CA ASN A 87 -4.53 -0.08 1.76
C ASN A 87 -3.88 -1.11 2.69
N ASN A 88 -3.39 -0.64 3.84
CA ASN A 88 -2.75 -1.44 4.87
C ASN A 88 -3.65 -1.61 6.09
N ASP A 89 -4.96 -1.64 5.88
CA ASP A 89 -5.94 -1.84 6.94
C ASP A 89 -5.93 -3.27 7.49
N TYR A 90 -5.21 -4.17 6.83
CA TYR A 90 -5.08 -5.55 7.25
C TYR A 90 -3.82 -5.76 8.07
N ILE A 91 -3.98 -6.43 9.19
CA ILE A 91 -2.89 -6.82 10.08
C ILE A 91 -2.67 -8.32 9.91
N ARG A 92 -1.43 -8.74 9.65
CA ARG A 92 -1.11 -10.17 9.57
C ARG A 92 -1.20 -10.78 10.98
N VAL A 93 -1.99 -11.82 11.12
CA VAL A 93 -2.17 -12.51 12.38
C VAL A 93 -1.02 -13.50 12.60
N PRO A 94 -0.28 -13.43 13.73
CA PRO A 94 0.82 -14.36 13.99
C PRO A 94 0.36 -15.82 14.03
N SER A 95 1.23 -16.73 13.61
CA SER A 95 0.93 -18.17 13.56
C SER A 95 0.42 -18.78 14.87
N PRO A 96 0.98 -18.42 16.05
CA PRO A 96 0.43 -18.93 17.32
C PRO A 96 -1.02 -18.54 17.54
N VAL A 97 -1.41 -17.32 17.17
CA VAL A 97 -2.79 -16.83 17.30
C VAL A 97 -3.70 -17.58 16.35
N ILE A 98 -3.27 -17.81 15.11
CA ILE A 98 -4.02 -18.61 14.13
C ILE A 98 -4.26 -20.02 14.64
N ARG A 99 -3.25 -20.64 15.26
CA ARG A 99 -3.41 -21.98 15.86
C ARG A 99 -4.45 -22.01 16.95
N GLN A 100 -4.48 -20.99 17.81
CA GLN A 100 -5.51 -20.86 18.84
C GLN A 100 -6.91 -20.71 18.24
N MET A 101 -7.04 -19.90 17.22
CA MET A 101 -8.31 -19.72 16.51
C MET A 101 -8.80 -21.03 15.88
N LYS A 102 -7.90 -21.80 15.26
CA LYS A 102 -8.25 -23.12 14.69
C LYS A 102 -8.76 -24.09 15.74
N LYS A 103 -8.18 -24.10 16.93
CA LYS A 103 -8.65 -24.92 18.06
C LYS A 103 -10.07 -24.53 18.46
N GLY A 104 -10.35 -23.23 18.55
CA GLY A 104 -11.69 -22.73 18.83
C GLY A 104 -12.71 -23.17 17.78
N LEU A 105 -12.35 -23.15 16.51
CA LEU A 105 -13.19 -23.59 15.41
C LEU A 105 -13.53 -25.08 15.52
N SER A 106 -12.58 -25.90 15.96
CA SER A 106 -12.76 -27.35 16.11
C SER A 106 -13.78 -27.73 17.18
N TYR A 107 -13.96 -26.89 18.19
CA TYR A 107 -14.86 -27.14 19.32
C TYR A 107 -16.18 -26.39 19.25
N SER A 108 -16.33 -25.47 18.35
CA SER A 108 -17.51 -24.61 18.26
C SER A 108 -18.44 -25.07 17.14
N LYS A 109 -19.72 -25.30 17.48
CA LYS A 109 -20.79 -25.59 16.51
C LYS A 109 -21.42 -24.31 16.00
N GLY A 110 -20.81 -23.33 15.68
CA GLY A 110 -21.35 -22.06 15.22
C GLY A 110 -20.20 -21.15 14.92
N VAL A 111 -19.46 -21.53 13.90
CA VAL A 111 -18.27 -20.80 13.49
C VAL A 111 -18.66 -19.39 13.05
N ASN A 112 -18.12 -18.41 13.73
CA ASN A 112 -18.17 -17.04 13.30
C ASN A 112 -17.46 -16.94 11.94
N ARG A 113 -18.15 -16.47 10.91
CA ARG A 113 -17.60 -16.26 9.57
C ARG A 113 -16.34 -15.41 9.59
N LEU A 114 -16.30 -14.43 10.48
CA LEU A 114 -15.15 -13.56 10.64
C LEU A 114 -13.91 -14.34 11.04
N THR A 115 -14.02 -15.17 12.08
CA THR A 115 -12.92 -15.99 12.57
C THR A 115 -12.42 -16.95 11.50
N GLN A 116 -13.33 -17.53 10.73
CA GLN A 116 -12.99 -18.42 9.63
C GLN A 116 -12.19 -17.72 8.55
N LYS A 117 -12.59 -16.51 8.15
CA LYS A 117 -11.85 -15.70 7.18
C LYS A 117 -10.46 -15.33 7.66
N ILE A 118 -10.32 -14.97 8.92
CA ILE A 118 -9.02 -14.65 9.51
C ILE A 118 -8.10 -15.87 9.47
N VAL A 119 -8.61 -17.03 9.82
CA VAL A 119 -7.84 -18.28 9.81
C VAL A 119 -7.40 -18.64 8.39
N GLU A 120 -8.27 -18.48 7.40
CA GLU A 120 -7.95 -18.79 6.00
C GLU A 120 -6.91 -17.87 5.40
N ASN A 121 -6.94 -16.60 5.74
CA ASN A 121 -6.11 -15.58 5.10
C ASN A 121 -4.92 -15.11 5.94
N ASN A 122 -4.87 -15.47 7.23
CA ASN A 122 -3.86 -15.03 8.20
C ASN A 122 -3.79 -13.50 8.36
N VAL A 123 -4.86 -12.79 8.02
CA VAL A 123 -4.93 -11.34 8.14
C VAL A 123 -6.27 -10.92 8.74
N ILE A 124 -6.26 -9.79 9.40
CA ILE A 124 -7.45 -9.19 9.99
C ILE A 124 -7.44 -7.69 9.69
N SER A 125 -8.58 -7.14 9.29
CA SER A 125 -8.71 -5.70 9.14
C SER A 125 -8.79 -5.03 10.50
N LYS A 126 -8.45 -3.74 10.57
CA LYS A 126 -8.55 -2.98 11.82
C LYS A 126 -9.99 -2.93 12.33
N ASN A 127 -10.97 -2.82 11.42
CA ASN A 127 -12.39 -2.84 11.78
C ASN A 127 -12.80 -4.20 12.35
N GLN A 128 -12.34 -5.29 11.74
CA GLN A 128 -12.59 -6.65 12.25
C GLN A 128 -11.96 -6.86 13.62
N LEU A 129 -10.76 -6.30 13.85
CA LEU A 129 -10.11 -6.37 15.14
C LEU A 129 -10.94 -5.68 16.23
N LEU A 130 -11.56 -4.53 15.92
CA LEU A 130 -12.46 -3.83 16.83
C LEU A 130 -13.69 -4.68 17.14
N GLU A 131 -14.27 -5.37 16.16
CA GLU A 131 -15.39 -6.28 16.36
C GLU A 131 -15.05 -7.42 17.33
N LEU A 132 -13.83 -7.98 17.22
CA LEU A 132 -13.39 -9.05 18.10
C LEU A 132 -13.16 -8.61 19.54
N LYS A 133 -12.93 -7.31 19.77
CA LYS A 133 -12.73 -6.74 21.11
C LYS A 133 -14.03 -6.40 21.85
N GLN A 134 -15.13 -6.45 21.15
CA GLN A 134 -16.46 -6.18 21.75
C GLN A 134 -17.04 -7.44 22.43
#